data_1145399386872979bfc43d0241bb34a3
#
_entry.id   1145399386872979bfc43d0241bb34a3
#
_cell.length_a   1.000
_cell.length_b   1.000
_cell.length_c   1.000
_cell.angle_alpha   90.00
_cell.angle_beta   90.00
_cell.angle_gamma   90.00
#
_symmetry.space_group_name_H-M   'P 1'
#
loop_
_entity.id
_entity.type
_entity.pdbx_description
1 polymer ?
#
loop_
_entity_poly.entity_id
_entity_poly.type
_entity_poly.pdbx_seq_one_letter_code
_entity_poly.pdbx_strand_id
1 'polypeptide(L)'
;MSETIESQENQNEEAAVPAMTTVERAEMLLQQDAAIYAKINDGATLDEAVDPGNKEFGPLAHPEQVQMRVAKRAMMLKDGIQPYPVTLDVTATIEEVRAKYDGKLEAGDETEDVVGIAGRVLFLRNAGGLCFVQLSAGDGTKIQGMISKKEIGADSLKQFKQLVDLGDHLFIKGRVIASKTGELSVFATEWAIAAKALQPLPALHKDLNEDTRTRKPYIGMIADEKMRNMVRNRSKAVASLRKTFADHDFLEVETPMLQTVHGGAAARPFTTHMNAFDLDLYLRIAPELFLKRCLVGGIDRVFEINRDFRNEGVDATHAPEFTMVEAYQAYGNYDTIGALVKQLVQDTAMDVFGTHKVTLLDGSEYDFGGEWKTISMYDSLSEALGEEIVPNGGPDNPGTSVEHLGAIADKLGVERDDVENHGKLVEHLWEHFYEDKLFEPTFVRDFPVETSPLVKGHRSKPGVVEKWDLYVRGFELATGYSELNDPVVQRERFVAQAKDALAGDEEACDIDEDFLEALGVGMPPAGGLGMGIDRLLIALTGATIRETITFPLVKPLN
;
A
#
# COMPACT_ATOMS: atom_id res chain seq x y z
N MET A 1 -53.81 -26.70 13.67
CA MET A 1 -52.73 -27.48 14.34
C MET A 1 -51.43 -26.92 13.81
N SER A 2 -50.89 -26.02 14.55
CA SER A 2 -49.59 -25.37 14.31
C SER A 2 -48.61 -25.95 15.32
N GLU A 3 -47.66 -26.72 14.86
CA GLU A 3 -46.54 -27.15 15.70
C GLU A 3 -45.41 -26.13 15.58
N THR A 4 -45.14 -25.51 16.71
CA THR A 4 -44.05 -24.60 16.96
C THR A 4 -42.77 -25.43 17.13
N ILE A 5 -41.78 -25.22 16.26
CA ILE A 5 -40.45 -25.77 16.46
C ILE A 5 -39.65 -24.75 17.26
N GLU A 6 -39.46 -25.04 18.53
CA GLU A 6 -38.53 -24.34 19.42
C GLU A 6 -37.09 -24.69 18.99
N SER A 7 -36.38 -23.71 18.45
CA SER A 7 -34.92 -23.77 18.25
C SER A 7 -34.23 -23.65 19.61
N GLN A 8 -33.61 -24.74 20.05
CA GLN A 8 -32.67 -24.70 21.17
C GLN A 8 -31.40 -23.93 20.74
N GLU A 9 -31.32 -22.68 21.17
CA GLU A 9 -30.07 -21.93 21.16
C GLU A 9 -29.15 -22.58 22.21
N ASN A 10 -28.09 -23.25 21.74
CA ASN A 10 -26.95 -23.64 22.55
C ASN A 10 -26.23 -22.36 22.99
N GLN A 11 -26.54 -21.90 24.17
CA GLN A 11 -25.73 -20.91 24.88
C GLN A 11 -24.46 -21.62 25.37
N ASN A 12 -23.41 -21.57 24.53
CA ASN A 12 -22.05 -21.67 25.03
C ASN A 12 -21.76 -20.36 25.76
N GLU A 13 -21.87 -20.35 27.06
CA GLU A 13 -21.29 -19.33 27.92
C GLU A 13 -19.77 -19.40 27.76
N GLU A 14 -19.19 -18.66 26.78
CA GLU A 14 -17.80 -18.27 26.83
C GLU A 14 -17.63 -17.43 28.10
N ALA A 15 -16.93 -17.98 29.09
CA ALA A 15 -16.59 -17.28 30.31
C ALA A 15 -15.91 -15.96 29.94
N ALA A 16 -16.52 -14.84 30.29
CA ALA A 16 -15.99 -13.51 30.00
C ALA A 16 -14.56 -13.40 30.57
N VAL A 17 -13.60 -13.28 29.68
CA VAL A 17 -12.19 -13.10 30.04
C VAL A 17 -12.08 -11.76 30.76
N PRO A 18 -11.51 -11.69 31.98
CA PRO A 18 -11.36 -10.43 32.70
C PRO A 18 -10.62 -9.40 31.85
N ALA A 19 -11.07 -8.17 31.83
CA ALA A 19 -10.41 -7.07 31.15
C ALA A 19 -9.06 -6.79 31.82
N MET A 20 -7.98 -7.40 31.29
CA MET A 20 -6.61 -7.12 31.70
C MET A 20 -6.06 -5.94 30.90
N THR A 21 -5.30 -5.08 31.57
CA THR A 21 -4.50 -4.08 30.86
C THR A 21 -3.41 -4.75 30.01
N THR A 22 -2.91 -4.04 29.02
CA THR A 22 -1.80 -4.53 28.16
C THR A 22 -0.56 -4.89 29.00
N VAL A 23 -0.29 -4.14 30.08
CA VAL A 23 0.84 -4.39 30.99
C VAL A 23 0.64 -5.68 31.78
N GLU A 24 -0.52 -5.85 32.42
CA GLU A 24 -0.83 -7.08 33.18
C GLU A 24 -0.75 -8.34 32.33
N ARG A 25 -1.25 -8.25 31.08
CA ARG A 25 -1.12 -9.37 30.12
C ARG A 25 0.33 -9.66 29.77
N ALA A 26 1.15 -8.63 29.52
CA ALA A 26 2.56 -8.81 29.22
C ALA A 26 3.32 -9.44 30.41
N GLU A 27 3.06 -9.00 31.65
CA GLU A 27 3.66 -9.55 32.86
C GLU A 27 3.28 -11.02 33.06
N MET A 28 2.03 -11.39 32.85
CA MET A 28 1.55 -12.77 32.91
C MET A 28 2.31 -13.67 31.89
N LEU A 29 2.45 -13.21 30.65
CA LEU A 29 3.20 -13.96 29.62
C LEU A 29 4.68 -14.11 29.97
N LEU A 30 5.31 -13.07 30.53
CA LEU A 30 6.68 -13.15 31.04
C LEU A 30 6.83 -14.15 32.20
N GLN A 31 5.86 -14.20 33.12
CA GLN A 31 5.84 -15.19 34.21
C GLN A 31 5.71 -16.63 33.67
N GLN A 32 4.87 -16.83 32.66
CA GLN A 32 4.75 -18.14 31.98
C GLN A 32 6.07 -18.55 31.31
N ASP A 33 6.69 -17.65 30.58
CA ASP A 33 7.98 -17.92 29.96
C ASP A 33 9.04 -18.27 31.03
N ALA A 34 9.10 -17.50 32.11
CA ALA A 34 10.04 -17.74 33.23
C ALA A 34 9.80 -19.13 33.87
N ALA A 35 8.56 -19.54 34.04
CA ALA A 35 8.20 -20.86 34.58
C ALA A 35 8.68 -21.99 33.64
N ILE A 36 8.48 -21.85 32.32
CA ILE A 36 8.99 -22.78 31.31
C ILE A 36 10.51 -22.87 31.38
N TYR A 37 11.21 -21.72 31.47
CA TYR A 37 12.68 -21.68 31.60
C TYR A 37 13.17 -22.38 32.87
N ALA A 38 12.53 -22.16 34.01
CA ALA A 38 12.87 -22.82 35.26
C ALA A 38 12.75 -24.34 35.14
N LYS A 39 11.62 -24.86 34.62
CA LYS A 39 11.43 -26.29 34.39
C LYS A 39 12.53 -26.92 33.49
N ILE A 40 12.87 -26.27 32.38
CA ILE A 40 13.93 -26.73 31.46
C ILE A 40 15.29 -26.71 32.17
N ASN A 41 15.63 -25.67 32.92
CA ASN A 41 16.90 -25.60 33.66
C ASN A 41 17.01 -26.67 34.74
N ASP A 42 15.90 -27.02 35.38
CA ASP A 42 15.81 -28.10 36.37
C ASP A 42 15.84 -29.51 35.76
N GLY A 43 15.90 -29.62 34.42
CA GLY A 43 16.08 -30.89 33.73
C GLY A 43 14.81 -31.50 33.15
N ALA A 44 13.69 -30.79 33.17
CA ALA A 44 12.47 -31.25 32.50
C ALA A 44 12.66 -31.42 30.99
N THR A 45 11.94 -32.38 30.43
CA THR A 45 11.79 -32.52 28.98
C THR A 45 10.94 -31.38 28.40
N LEU A 46 10.92 -31.25 27.07
CA LEU A 46 10.10 -30.24 26.40
C LEU A 46 8.60 -30.37 26.73
N ASP A 47 8.09 -31.63 26.74
CA ASP A 47 6.68 -31.91 27.01
C ASP A 47 6.31 -31.64 28.49
N GLU A 48 7.21 -31.89 29.43
CA GLU A 48 7.02 -31.60 30.86
C GLU A 48 7.08 -30.08 31.17
N ALA A 49 7.76 -29.31 30.34
CA ALA A 49 7.86 -27.87 30.53
C ALA A 49 6.62 -27.09 30.09
N VAL A 50 5.80 -27.68 29.21
CA VAL A 50 4.59 -27.06 28.64
C VAL A 50 3.39 -27.30 29.58
N ASP A 51 2.43 -26.38 29.59
CA ASP A 51 1.13 -26.49 30.28
C ASP A 51 -0.01 -26.64 29.25
N PRO A 52 -0.34 -27.87 28.81
CA PRO A 52 -1.39 -28.13 27.84
C PRO A 52 -2.76 -27.67 28.38
N GLY A 53 -3.48 -26.84 27.60
CA GLY A 53 -4.78 -26.30 27.96
C GLY A 53 -4.73 -25.13 28.93
N ASN A 54 -3.55 -24.55 29.17
CA ASN A 54 -3.35 -23.34 29.97
C ASN A 54 -3.96 -23.41 31.38
N LYS A 55 -3.82 -24.53 32.06
CA LYS A 55 -4.41 -24.78 33.39
C LYS A 55 -3.82 -23.89 34.47
N GLU A 56 -2.52 -23.56 34.36
CA GLU A 56 -1.78 -22.77 35.33
C GLU A 56 -1.98 -21.24 35.09
N PHE A 57 -1.99 -20.79 33.82
CA PHE A 57 -1.98 -19.36 33.45
C PHE A 57 -3.28 -18.85 32.82
N GLY A 58 -4.27 -19.74 32.62
CA GLY A 58 -5.59 -19.37 32.09
C GLY A 58 -5.65 -19.11 30.57
N PRO A 59 -6.80 -18.69 30.04
CA PRO A 59 -7.08 -18.64 28.60
C PRO A 59 -6.27 -17.58 27.83
N LEU A 60 -5.72 -16.58 28.53
CA LEU A 60 -4.91 -15.51 27.91
C LEU A 60 -3.42 -15.87 27.78
N ALA A 61 -3.01 -17.03 28.30
CA ALA A 61 -1.66 -17.54 28.22
C ALA A 61 -1.27 -17.91 26.77
N HIS A 62 0.03 -18.13 26.55
CA HIS A 62 0.51 -18.60 25.27
C HIS A 62 -0.13 -19.94 24.87
N PRO A 63 -0.59 -20.09 23.62
CA PRO A 63 -1.02 -21.39 23.11
C PRO A 63 0.10 -22.45 23.25
N GLU A 64 -0.27 -23.71 23.41
CA GLU A 64 0.67 -24.83 23.61
C GLU A 64 1.83 -24.85 22.59
N GLN A 65 1.54 -24.56 21.32
CA GLN A 65 2.60 -24.51 20.28
C GLN A 65 3.61 -23.39 20.53
N VAL A 66 3.20 -22.26 21.09
CA VAL A 66 4.10 -21.16 21.47
C VAL A 66 4.92 -21.55 22.69
N GLN A 67 4.29 -22.13 23.72
CA GLN A 67 4.96 -22.63 24.91
C GLN A 67 6.06 -23.64 24.54
N MET A 68 5.75 -24.59 23.62
CA MET A 68 6.73 -25.56 23.13
C MET A 68 7.94 -24.89 22.48
N ARG A 69 7.73 -23.83 21.69
CA ARG A 69 8.82 -23.08 21.04
C ARG A 69 9.63 -22.25 22.04
N VAL A 70 8.98 -21.71 23.08
CA VAL A 70 9.65 -21.06 24.22
C VAL A 70 10.50 -22.09 24.98
N ALA A 71 9.99 -23.29 25.22
CA ALA A 71 10.77 -24.37 25.85
C ALA A 71 11.99 -24.79 25.02
N LYS A 72 11.85 -24.90 23.69
CA LYS A 72 12.97 -25.16 22.78
C LYS A 72 14.01 -24.05 22.83
N ARG A 73 13.57 -22.78 22.88
CA ARG A 73 14.47 -21.64 23.06
C ARG A 73 15.22 -21.72 24.40
N ALA A 74 14.53 -22.07 25.49
CA ALA A 74 15.15 -22.25 26.80
C ALA A 74 16.20 -23.39 26.78
N MET A 75 15.88 -24.51 26.13
CA MET A 75 16.80 -25.65 25.95
C MET A 75 18.04 -25.24 25.13
N MET A 76 17.86 -24.47 24.05
CA MET A 76 18.99 -23.94 23.27
C MET A 76 19.93 -23.13 24.14
N LEU A 77 19.41 -22.19 24.95
CA LEU A 77 20.22 -21.36 25.83
C LEU A 77 20.94 -22.19 26.90
N LYS A 78 20.29 -23.20 27.48
CA LYS A 78 20.89 -24.15 28.43
C LYS A 78 22.05 -24.90 27.81
N ASP A 79 21.91 -25.32 26.56
CA ASP A 79 22.93 -26.08 25.80
C ASP A 79 24.00 -25.16 25.17
N GLY A 80 23.98 -23.85 25.43
CA GLY A 80 24.93 -22.87 24.89
C GLY A 80 24.71 -22.52 23.42
N ILE A 81 23.56 -22.90 22.82
CA ILE A 81 23.20 -22.56 21.45
C ILE A 81 22.53 -21.19 21.45
N GLN A 82 22.99 -20.28 20.60
CA GLN A 82 22.38 -18.97 20.43
C GLN A 82 21.15 -19.04 19.51
N PRO A 83 19.93 -18.79 20.01
CA PRO A 83 18.71 -18.80 19.20
C PRO A 83 18.55 -17.58 18.28
N TYR A 84 19.33 -16.54 18.51
CA TYR A 84 19.37 -15.27 17.77
C TYR A 84 20.81 -14.75 17.69
N PRO A 85 21.68 -15.39 16.90
CA PRO A 85 23.08 -14.96 16.75
C PRO A 85 23.15 -13.60 16.05
N VAL A 86 24.20 -12.85 16.36
CA VAL A 86 24.46 -11.53 15.73
C VAL A 86 24.98 -11.71 14.31
N THR A 87 25.77 -12.73 14.06
CA THR A 87 26.40 -13.00 12.76
C THR A 87 26.34 -14.49 12.42
N LEU A 88 26.34 -14.79 11.13
CA LEU A 88 26.45 -16.12 10.55
C LEU A 88 27.39 -16.05 9.33
N ASP A 89 28.06 -17.14 9.02
CA ASP A 89 29.00 -17.24 7.87
C ASP A 89 28.23 -17.45 6.56
N VAL A 90 27.30 -16.55 6.24
CA VAL A 90 26.54 -16.57 4.97
C VAL A 90 27.48 -16.11 3.86
N THR A 91 27.76 -16.99 2.91
CA THR A 91 28.69 -16.75 1.79
C THR A 91 28.00 -16.60 0.44
N ALA A 92 26.71 -16.98 0.34
CA ALA A 92 25.88 -16.83 -0.85
C ALA A 92 24.40 -16.69 -0.47
N THR A 93 23.63 -16.05 -1.31
CA THR A 93 22.17 -16.06 -1.23
C THR A 93 21.61 -17.33 -1.89
N ILE A 94 20.35 -17.69 -1.56
CA ILE A 94 19.67 -18.82 -2.22
C ILE A 94 19.50 -18.55 -3.72
N GLU A 95 19.21 -17.30 -4.08
CA GLU A 95 19.06 -16.84 -5.46
C GLU A 95 20.35 -17.01 -6.27
N GLU A 96 21.50 -16.63 -5.69
CA GLU A 96 22.81 -16.80 -6.33
C GLU A 96 23.14 -18.27 -6.57
N VAL A 97 22.86 -19.13 -5.58
CA VAL A 97 23.05 -20.60 -5.74
C VAL A 97 22.15 -21.13 -6.85
N ARG A 98 20.89 -20.75 -6.87
CA ARG A 98 19.95 -21.13 -7.94
C ARG A 98 20.44 -20.65 -9.31
N ALA A 99 20.76 -19.36 -9.44
CA ALA A 99 21.24 -18.79 -10.71
C ALA A 99 22.51 -19.47 -11.25
N LYS A 100 23.39 -19.91 -10.33
CA LYS A 100 24.63 -20.61 -10.69
C LYS A 100 24.41 -22.05 -11.15
N TYR A 101 23.46 -22.80 -10.55
CA TYR A 101 23.37 -24.26 -10.67
C TYR A 101 22.07 -24.80 -11.24
N ASP A 102 20.96 -24.06 -11.28
CA ASP A 102 19.69 -24.55 -11.82
C ASP A 102 19.86 -25.05 -13.26
N GLY A 103 19.43 -26.28 -13.52
CA GLY A 103 19.50 -26.93 -14.82
C GLY A 103 20.91 -27.31 -15.28
N LYS A 104 21.94 -27.19 -14.42
CA LYS A 104 23.33 -27.51 -14.77
C LYS A 104 23.87 -28.77 -14.10
N LEU A 105 23.17 -29.30 -13.11
CA LEU A 105 23.53 -30.53 -12.41
C LEU A 105 22.54 -31.63 -12.74
N GLU A 106 23.04 -32.83 -13.05
CA GLU A 106 22.23 -34.02 -13.22
C GLU A 106 21.94 -34.70 -11.87
N ALA A 107 20.94 -35.55 -11.82
CA ALA A 107 20.55 -36.25 -10.59
C ALA A 107 21.71 -37.10 -10.01
N GLY A 108 22.11 -36.79 -8.79
CA GLY A 108 23.23 -37.41 -8.11
C GLY A 108 24.58 -36.72 -8.26
N ASP A 109 24.65 -35.60 -9.03
CA ASP A 109 25.89 -34.83 -9.14
C ASP A 109 26.23 -34.14 -7.83
N GLU A 110 27.52 -34.11 -7.50
CA GLU A 110 28.07 -33.34 -6.38
C GLU A 110 29.13 -32.36 -6.88
N THR A 111 29.16 -31.18 -6.33
CA THR A 111 30.21 -30.18 -6.61
C THR A 111 31.17 -30.06 -5.44
N GLU A 112 32.34 -29.49 -5.67
CA GLU A 112 33.28 -29.12 -4.60
C GLU A 112 32.94 -27.75 -3.97
N ASP A 113 31.96 -27.03 -4.51
CA ASP A 113 31.59 -25.70 -4.04
C ASP A 113 30.85 -25.78 -2.70
N VAL A 114 31.44 -25.20 -1.68
CA VAL A 114 30.86 -25.07 -0.33
C VAL A 114 30.27 -23.69 -0.18
N VAL A 115 28.99 -23.65 0.18
CA VAL A 115 28.25 -22.40 0.43
C VAL A 115 27.64 -22.39 1.83
N GLY A 116 27.62 -21.22 2.46
CA GLY A 116 26.82 -20.93 3.64
C GLY A 116 25.59 -20.14 3.23
N ILE A 117 24.40 -20.69 3.41
CA ILE A 117 23.12 -20.04 3.05
C ILE A 117 22.22 -19.97 4.26
N ALA A 118 21.32 -18.98 4.28
CA ALA A 118 20.29 -18.86 5.30
C ALA A 118 18.91 -18.61 4.65
N GLY A 119 17.85 -19.17 5.26
CA GLY A 119 16.50 -18.98 4.79
C GLY A 119 15.46 -19.40 5.81
N ARG A 120 14.19 -19.10 5.55
CA ARG A 120 13.05 -19.51 6.39
C ARG A 120 12.69 -20.96 6.09
N VAL A 121 12.56 -21.75 7.14
CA VAL A 121 12.12 -23.16 7.05
C VAL A 121 10.63 -23.22 6.74
N LEU A 122 10.28 -23.66 5.52
CA LEU A 122 8.89 -23.84 5.10
C LEU A 122 8.44 -25.31 5.09
N PHE A 123 9.38 -26.26 5.04
CA PHE A 123 9.08 -27.68 5.03
C PHE A 123 10.20 -28.46 5.72
N LEU A 124 9.81 -29.49 6.49
CA LEU A 124 10.71 -30.43 7.16
C LEU A 124 10.22 -31.85 6.94
N ARG A 125 11.11 -32.75 6.54
CA ARG A 125 10.84 -34.19 6.43
C ARG A 125 11.97 -35.00 7.05
N ASN A 126 11.63 -35.78 8.06
CA ASN A 126 12.54 -36.71 8.70
C ASN A 126 12.53 -38.08 8.00
N ALA A 127 13.68 -38.57 7.56
CA ALA A 127 13.87 -39.87 6.90
C ALA A 127 15.00 -40.65 7.58
N GLY A 128 14.78 -41.14 8.79
CA GLY A 128 15.76 -41.90 9.56
C GLY A 128 17.03 -41.08 9.87
N GLY A 129 18.15 -41.44 9.23
CA GLY A 129 19.45 -40.76 9.39
C GLY A 129 19.63 -39.51 8.56
N LEU A 130 18.60 -39.03 7.87
CA LEU A 130 18.61 -37.88 6.99
C LEU A 130 17.36 -37.00 7.24
N CYS A 131 17.52 -35.67 7.28
CA CYS A 131 16.43 -34.71 7.26
C CYS A 131 16.53 -33.89 6.00
N PHE A 132 15.38 -33.61 5.39
CA PHE A 132 15.22 -32.65 4.31
C PHE A 132 14.55 -31.42 4.85
N VAL A 133 15.12 -30.25 4.55
CA VAL A 133 14.55 -28.96 4.89
C VAL A 133 14.41 -28.11 3.62
N GLN A 134 13.29 -27.46 3.43
CA GLN A 134 13.15 -26.46 2.39
C GLN A 134 13.34 -25.09 3.00
N LEU A 135 14.33 -24.36 2.52
CA LEU A 135 14.63 -22.98 2.89
C LEU A 135 14.09 -22.03 1.83
N SER A 136 13.47 -20.95 2.27
CA SER A 136 12.99 -19.88 1.40
C SER A 136 13.74 -18.60 1.68
N ALA A 137 14.19 -17.97 0.61
CA ALA A 137 14.72 -16.61 0.62
C ALA A 137 13.61 -15.56 0.76
N GLY A 138 13.99 -14.30 0.92
CA GLY A 138 13.07 -13.18 1.04
C GLY A 138 12.24 -12.90 -0.22
N ASP A 139 12.71 -13.28 -1.41
CA ASP A 139 11.98 -13.19 -2.67
C ASP A 139 11.02 -14.36 -2.91
N GLY A 140 11.08 -15.40 -2.06
CA GLY A 140 10.31 -16.62 -2.20
C GLY A 140 11.06 -17.74 -2.92
N THR A 141 12.28 -17.49 -3.43
CA THR A 141 13.15 -18.54 -4.00
C THR A 141 13.44 -19.60 -2.95
N LYS A 142 13.39 -20.87 -3.35
CA LYS A 142 13.49 -22.02 -2.45
C LYS A 142 14.67 -22.89 -2.82
N ILE A 143 15.29 -23.49 -1.81
CA ILE A 143 16.32 -24.50 -1.99
C ILE A 143 16.16 -25.61 -0.95
N GLN A 144 16.57 -26.83 -1.31
CA GLN A 144 16.58 -27.95 -0.38
C GLN A 144 17.90 -27.97 0.42
N GLY A 145 17.80 -28.10 1.74
CA GLY A 145 18.92 -28.51 2.60
C GLY A 145 18.81 -30.01 2.94
N MET A 146 19.92 -30.69 2.93
CA MET A 146 20.02 -32.10 3.32
C MET A 146 20.92 -32.24 4.55
N ILE A 147 20.33 -32.62 5.69
CA ILE A 147 21.01 -32.70 6.99
C ILE A 147 21.22 -34.20 7.31
N SER A 148 22.44 -34.69 7.16
CA SER A 148 22.75 -36.13 7.26
C SER A 148 23.52 -36.47 8.52
N LYS A 149 23.11 -37.56 9.21
CA LYS A 149 23.84 -38.13 10.33
C LYS A 149 25.31 -38.39 10.00
N LYS A 150 25.63 -38.74 8.74
CA LYS A 150 27.00 -39.05 8.31
C LYS A 150 27.90 -37.79 8.34
N GLU A 151 27.35 -36.63 7.99
CA GLU A 151 28.10 -35.38 7.89
C GLU A 151 28.17 -34.65 9.24
N ILE A 152 27.02 -34.48 9.91
CA ILE A 152 26.92 -33.66 11.13
C ILE A 152 27.01 -34.46 12.44
N GLY A 153 27.03 -35.79 12.38
CA GLY A 153 27.01 -36.67 13.56
C GLY A 153 25.60 -37.00 14.09
N ALA A 154 25.53 -38.00 14.97
CA ALA A 154 24.26 -38.47 15.50
C ALA A 154 23.58 -37.49 16.46
N ASP A 155 24.37 -36.90 17.34
CA ASP A 155 23.89 -35.98 18.39
C ASP A 155 23.42 -34.68 17.79
N SER A 156 24.18 -34.13 16.84
CA SER A 156 23.80 -32.91 16.12
C SER A 156 22.51 -33.10 15.30
N LEU A 157 22.34 -34.29 14.65
CA LEU A 157 21.08 -34.57 13.94
C LEU A 157 19.89 -34.73 14.92
N LYS A 158 20.11 -35.33 16.09
CA LYS A 158 19.07 -35.40 17.13
C LYS A 158 18.68 -34.02 17.61
N GLN A 159 19.65 -33.15 17.87
CA GLN A 159 19.43 -31.79 18.28
C GLN A 159 18.71 -30.96 17.20
N PHE A 160 19.10 -31.08 15.92
CA PHE A 160 18.39 -30.51 14.78
C PHE A 160 16.89 -30.86 14.77
N LYS A 161 16.58 -32.14 14.88
CA LYS A 161 15.19 -32.67 14.88
C LYS A 161 14.37 -32.17 16.06
N GLN A 162 15.02 -31.93 17.19
CA GLN A 162 14.34 -31.49 18.42
C GLN A 162 14.07 -29.99 18.43
N LEU A 163 15.01 -29.20 17.90
CA LEU A 163 14.99 -27.74 18.08
C LEU A 163 14.45 -26.97 16.90
N VAL A 164 14.61 -27.48 15.66
CA VAL A 164 14.19 -26.76 14.45
C VAL A 164 12.71 -26.95 14.18
N ASP A 165 12.01 -25.87 13.94
CA ASP A 165 10.59 -25.82 13.61
C ASP A 165 10.32 -25.13 12.27
N LEU A 166 9.12 -25.35 11.72
CA LEU A 166 8.61 -24.55 10.61
C LEU A 166 8.52 -23.07 11.02
N GLY A 167 9.01 -22.19 10.16
CA GLY A 167 9.05 -20.76 10.40
C GLY A 167 10.39 -20.25 10.95
N ASP A 168 11.24 -21.11 11.51
CA ASP A 168 12.59 -20.72 11.93
C ASP A 168 13.38 -20.16 10.74
N HIS A 169 14.28 -19.22 10.97
CA HIS A 169 15.36 -18.96 10.04
C HIS A 169 16.54 -19.89 10.39
N LEU A 170 16.96 -20.65 9.40
CA LEU A 170 18.01 -21.65 9.52
C LEU A 170 19.18 -21.28 8.60
N PHE A 171 20.38 -21.33 9.13
CA PHE A 171 21.63 -21.32 8.40
C PHE A 171 22.10 -22.75 8.18
N ILE A 172 22.58 -23.06 6.98
CA ILE A 172 23.29 -24.32 6.66
C ILE A 172 24.52 -24.01 5.82
N LYS A 173 25.62 -24.73 6.10
CA LYS A 173 26.85 -24.67 5.30
C LYS A 173 27.17 -26.05 4.78
N GLY A 174 27.47 -26.16 3.49
CA GLY A 174 27.78 -27.45 2.88
C GLY A 174 27.97 -27.38 1.39
N ARG A 175 28.19 -28.54 0.75
CA ARG A 175 28.41 -28.66 -0.67
C ARG A 175 27.09 -28.51 -1.46
N VAL A 176 27.17 -27.85 -2.61
CA VAL A 176 26.06 -27.79 -3.54
C VAL A 176 25.99 -29.10 -4.34
N ILE A 177 24.84 -29.75 -4.35
CA ILE A 177 24.62 -31.03 -5.01
C ILE A 177 23.25 -31.04 -5.71
N ALA A 178 23.08 -31.97 -6.66
CA ALA A 178 21.75 -32.42 -7.07
C ALA A 178 21.43 -33.73 -6.33
N SER A 179 20.26 -33.76 -5.67
CA SER A 179 19.81 -34.99 -4.96
C SER A 179 19.63 -36.13 -5.94
N LYS A 180 19.43 -37.38 -5.44
CA LYS A 180 19.15 -38.53 -6.29
C LYS A 180 17.91 -38.38 -7.18
N THR A 181 17.02 -37.45 -6.85
CA THR A 181 15.82 -37.10 -7.64
C THR A 181 16.01 -35.85 -8.50
N GLY A 182 17.22 -35.29 -8.54
CA GLY A 182 17.55 -34.08 -9.34
C GLY A 182 17.27 -32.76 -8.63
N GLU A 183 16.79 -32.76 -7.38
CA GLU A 183 16.54 -31.47 -6.67
C GLU A 183 17.85 -30.82 -6.24
N LEU A 184 18.04 -29.54 -6.63
CA LEU A 184 19.20 -28.75 -6.22
C LEU A 184 19.19 -28.58 -4.70
N SER A 185 20.30 -28.92 -4.07
CA SER A 185 20.39 -29.04 -2.62
C SER A 185 21.72 -28.55 -2.08
N VAL A 186 21.74 -28.10 -0.82
CA VAL A 186 22.96 -27.96 -0.03
C VAL A 186 23.05 -29.14 0.92
N PHE A 187 24.10 -29.98 0.74
CA PHE A 187 24.41 -31.10 1.61
C PHE A 187 25.21 -30.61 2.79
N ALA A 188 24.51 -30.41 3.90
CA ALA A 188 25.02 -29.66 5.04
C ALA A 188 26.06 -30.43 5.87
N THR A 189 27.17 -29.80 6.13
CA THR A 189 28.21 -30.21 7.12
C THR A 189 28.07 -29.42 8.42
N GLU A 190 27.35 -28.30 8.41
CA GLU A 190 27.11 -27.44 9.56
C GLU A 190 25.70 -26.84 9.47
N TRP A 191 25.09 -26.60 10.63
CA TRP A 191 23.83 -25.87 10.73
C TRP A 191 23.80 -25.01 12.00
N ALA A 192 23.01 -23.91 11.93
CA ALA A 192 22.72 -23.06 13.08
C ALA A 192 21.32 -22.43 12.94
N ILE A 193 20.66 -22.17 14.06
CA ILE A 193 19.46 -21.33 14.06
C ILE A 193 19.92 -19.89 13.82
N ALA A 194 19.36 -19.26 12.80
CA ALA A 194 19.55 -17.83 12.54
C ALA A 194 18.54 -16.97 13.30
N ALA A 195 17.29 -17.44 13.41
CA ALA A 195 16.29 -16.85 14.30
C ALA A 195 15.23 -17.91 14.65
N LYS A 196 15.03 -18.16 15.95
CA LYS A 196 13.96 -19.04 16.44
C LYS A 196 12.60 -18.36 16.33
N ALA A 197 11.70 -18.95 15.56
CA ALA A 197 10.32 -18.48 15.46
C ALA A 197 9.51 -18.98 16.66
N LEU A 198 9.06 -18.09 17.52
CA LEU A 198 8.21 -18.42 18.67
C LEU A 198 6.73 -18.55 18.30
N GLN A 199 6.29 -17.82 17.27
CA GLN A 199 4.92 -17.96 16.74
C GLN A 199 4.90 -18.98 15.59
N PRO A 200 3.94 -19.92 15.58
CA PRO A 200 3.78 -20.84 14.47
C PRO A 200 3.32 -20.12 13.21
N LEU A 201 3.77 -20.58 12.05
CA LEU A 201 3.20 -20.14 10.78
C LEU A 201 1.81 -20.74 10.58
N PRO A 202 0.90 -20.05 9.88
CA PRO A 202 -0.34 -20.64 9.42
C PRO A 202 -0.06 -21.78 8.42
N ALA A 203 -1.09 -22.55 8.11
CA ALA A 203 -0.98 -23.59 7.11
C ALA A 203 -0.76 -22.98 5.72
N LEU A 204 0.49 -22.99 5.24
CA LEU A 204 0.92 -22.33 3.98
C LEU A 204 0.29 -22.91 2.70
N HIS A 205 -0.44 -24.03 2.80
CA HIS A 205 -1.18 -24.67 1.70
C HIS A 205 -2.65 -24.24 1.64
N LYS A 206 -3.08 -23.35 2.51
CA LYS A 206 -4.42 -22.78 2.54
C LYS A 206 -4.33 -21.26 2.34
N ASP A 207 -5.30 -20.72 1.63
CA ASP A 207 -5.41 -19.29 1.49
C ASP A 207 -5.63 -18.65 2.86
N LEU A 208 -4.91 -17.57 3.11
CA LEU A 208 -5.13 -16.75 4.29
C LEU A 208 -6.45 -15.99 4.15
N ASN A 209 -7.21 -15.90 5.24
CA ASN A 209 -8.38 -15.03 5.25
C ASN A 209 -7.97 -13.55 5.11
N GLU A 210 -8.88 -12.74 4.61
CA GLU A 210 -8.65 -11.32 4.34
C GLU A 210 -8.24 -10.54 5.60
N ASP A 211 -8.90 -10.81 6.74
CA ASP A 211 -8.59 -10.16 8.02
C ASP A 211 -7.14 -10.41 8.45
N THR A 212 -6.66 -11.67 8.33
CA THR A 212 -5.25 -11.99 8.63
C THR A 212 -4.29 -11.32 7.65
N ARG A 213 -4.60 -11.29 6.35
CA ARG A 213 -3.76 -10.60 5.35
C ARG A 213 -3.64 -9.11 5.64
N THR A 214 -4.75 -8.48 6.00
CA THR A 214 -4.80 -7.04 6.26
C THR A 214 -4.17 -6.66 7.60
N ARG A 215 -4.43 -7.43 8.68
CA ARG A 215 -3.92 -7.13 10.03
C ARG A 215 -2.49 -7.61 10.29
N LYS A 216 -2.06 -8.65 9.57
CA LYS A 216 -0.72 -9.25 9.70
C LYS A 216 -0.06 -9.40 8.33
N PRO A 217 0.20 -8.28 7.61
CA PRO A 217 0.75 -8.34 6.26
C PRO A 217 2.05 -9.12 6.17
N TYR A 218 2.88 -9.12 7.23
CA TYR A 218 4.11 -9.90 7.31
C TYR A 218 3.85 -11.42 7.21
N ILE A 219 2.71 -11.93 7.70
CA ILE A 219 2.31 -13.33 7.50
C ILE A 219 1.90 -13.55 6.04
N GLY A 220 1.13 -12.61 5.47
CA GLY A 220 0.77 -12.63 4.06
C GLY A 220 2.00 -12.68 3.16
N MET A 221 3.00 -11.84 3.41
CA MET A 221 4.26 -11.84 2.64
C MET A 221 5.04 -13.17 2.73
N ILE A 222 4.91 -13.92 3.83
CA ILE A 222 5.51 -15.26 3.94
C ILE A 222 4.73 -16.28 3.10
N ALA A 223 3.40 -16.23 3.15
CA ALA A 223 2.52 -17.25 2.59
C ALA A 223 2.15 -17.03 1.13
N ASP A 224 2.05 -15.77 0.70
CA ASP A 224 1.50 -15.35 -0.59
C ASP A 224 2.54 -14.56 -1.42
N GLU A 225 2.85 -15.11 -2.59
CA GLU A 225 3.76 -14.48 -3.54
C GLU A 225 3.19 -13.16 -4.09
N LYS A 226 1.88 -13.07 -4.30
CA LYS A 226 1.23 -11.85 -4.79
C LYS A 226 1.47 -10.68 -3.85
N MET A 227 1.36 -10.90 -2.52
CA MET A 227 1.63 -9.86 -1.52
C MET A 227 3.11 -9.44 -1.50
N ARG A 228 4.05 -10.40 -1.61
CA ARG A 228 5.48 -10.06 -1.74
C ARG A 228 5.78 -9.26 -3.00
N ASN A 229 5.19 -9.66 -4.11
CA ASN A 229 5.40 -9.00 -5.39
C ASN A 229 4.79 -7.60 -5.41
N MET A 230 3.67 -7.36 -4.71
CA MET A 230 3.10 -6.02 -4.60
C MET A 230 4.09 -5.03 -3.97
N VAL A 231 4.78 -5.41 -2.89
CA VAL A 231 5.82 -4.56 -2.26
C VAL A 231 6.96 -4.24 -3.24
N ARG A 232 7.38 -5.25 -4.03
CA ARG A 232 8.42 -5.07 -5.06
C ARG A 232 7.94 -4.20 -6.22
N ASN A 233 6.71 -4.45 -6.69
CA ASN A 233 6.11 -3.67 -7.77
C ASN A 233 5.97 -2.20 -7.38
N ARG A 234 5.54 -1.92 -6.14
CA ARG A 234 5.50 -0.56 -5.59
C ARG A 234 6.89 0.10 -5.61
N SER A 235 7.91 -0.60 -5.13
CA SER A 235 9.29 -0.09 -5.12
C SER A 235 9.79 0.21 -6.54
N LYS A 236 9.53 -0.69 -7.49
CA LYS A 236 9.89 -0.50 -8.91
C LYS A 236 9.11 0.65 -9.55
N ALA A 237 7.81 0.76 -9.28
CA ALA A 237 6.97 1.83 -9.79
C ALA A 237 7.48 3.21 -9.34
N VAL A 238 7.77 3.36 -8.04
CA VAL A 238 8.35 4.60 -7.50
C VAL A 238 9.72 4.91 -8.13
N ALA A 239 10.57 3.89 -8.35
CA ALA A 239 11.86 4.09 -9.02
C ALA A 239 11.69 4.50 -10.48
N SER A 240 10.71 3.92 -11.20
CA SER A 240 10.36 4.29 -12.57
C SER A 240 9.88 5.73 -12.67
N LEU A 241 8.94 6.13 -11.80
CA LEU A 241 8.46 7.52 -11.76
C LEU A 241 9.62 8.51 -11.56
N ARG A 242 10.49 8.27 -10.57
CA ARG A 242 11.68 9.11 -10.34
C ARG A 242 12.59 9.17 -11.55
N LYS A 243 12.79 8.05 -12.23
CA LYS A 243 13.61 8.00 -13.44
C LYS A 243 13.01 8.86 -14.56
N THR A 244 11.71 8.69 -14.85
CA THR A 244 11.03 9.47 -15.88
C THR A 244 11.05 10.97 -15.57
N PHE A 245 10.83 11.38 -14.31
CA PHE A 245 10.96 12.78 -13.91
C PHE A 245 12.39 13.31 -14.08
N ALA A 246 13.40 12.53 -13.68
CA ALA A 246 14.80 12.93 -13.86
C ALA A 246 15.20 13.04 -15.34
N ASP A 247 14.70 12.15 -16.20
CA ASP A 247 14.92 12.19 -17.66
C ASP A 247 14.27 13.45 -18.30
N HIS A 248 13.34 14.11 -17.61
CA HIS A 248 12.68 15.37 -17.99
C HIS A 248 13.17 16.59 -17.19
N ASP A 249 14.31 16.49 -16.50
CA ASP A 249 14.93 17.57 -15.72
C ASP A 249 14.08 18.10 -14.56
N PHE A 250 13.18 17.30 -13.97
CA PHE A 250 12.46 17.65 -12.76
C PHE A 250 13.32 17.44 -11.52
N LEU A 251 13.25 18.38 -10.57
CA LEU A 251 13.88 18.29 -9.26
C LEU A 251 12.89 17.72 -8.23
N GLU A 252 13.30 16.66 -7.53
CA GLU A 252 12.54 16.14 -6.39
C GLU A 252 12.77 17.04 -5.18
N VAL A 253 11.69 17.47 -4.52
CA VAL A 253 11.73 18.30 -3.30
C VAL A 253 10.90 17.67 -2.19
N GLU A 254 11.09 18.15 -0.98
CA GLU A 254 10.28 17.82 0.19
C GLU A 254 9.66 19.10 0.74
N THR A 255 8.34 19.13 0.89
CA THR A 255 7.59 20.25 1.45
C THR A 255 6.93 19.87 2.78
N PRO A 256 6.48 20.85 3.62
CA PRO A 256 5.97 20.54 4.95
C PRO A 256 4.73 19.65 4.94
N MET A 257 4.77 18.59 5.77
CA MET A 257 3.58 17.77 6.09
C MET A 257 2.69 18.45 7.13
N LEU A 258 3.27 19.25 8.02
CA LEU A 258 2.55 20.06 9.02
C LEU A 258 2.36 21.45 8.47
N GLN A 259 1.12 21.90 8.38
CA GLN A 259 0.72 23.15 7.76
C GLN A 259 -0.13 23.97 8.72
N THR A 260 0.02 25.30 8.67
CA THR A 260 -0.79 26.25 9.45
C THR A 260 -2.14 26.53 8.80
N VAL A 261 -2.21 26.38 7.48
CA VAL A 261 -3.45 26.47 6.67
C VAL A 261 -3.46 25.26 5.77
N HIS A 262 -4.56 24.53 5.70
CA HIS A 262 -4.71 23.43 4.75
C HIS A 262 -5.20 23.97 3.41
N GLY A 263 -4.81 23.32 2.31
CA GLY A 263 -5.22 23.72 0.97
C GLY A 263 -4.57 22.89 -0.13
N GLY A 264 -4.90 23.16 -1.38
CA GLY A 264 -4.41 22.44 -2.55
C GLY A 264 -5.30 21.28 -3.00
N ALA A 265 -6.36 20.96 -2.25
CA ALA A 265 -7.37 19.97 -2.60
C ALA A 265 -8.69 20.30 -1.89
N ALA A 266 -9.78 19.66 -2.32
CA ALA A 266 -11.03 19.62 -1.56
C ALA A 266 -11.01 18.32 -0.72
N ALA A 267 -10.75 18.43 0.58
CA ALA A 267 -10.69 17.30 1.49
C ALA A 267 -10.67 17.75 2.96
N ARG A 268 -11.22 16.93 3.84
CA ARG A 268 -11.21 17.18 5.28
C ARG A 268 -9.84 16.86 5.87
N PRO A 269 -9.15 17.82 6.58
CA PRO A 269 -7.83 17.60 7.15
C PRO A 269 -7.88 16.84 8.48
N PHE A 270 -6.75 16.21 8.85
CA PHE A 270 -6.44 15.84 10.24
C PHE A 270 -5.83 17.04 10.96
N THR A 271 -6.20 17.27 12.21
CA THR A 271 -5.63 18.32 13.07
C THR A 271 -4.65 17.74 14.07
N THR A 272 -3.65 18.51 14.46
CA THR A 272 -2.69 18.18 15.52
C THR A 272 -2.25 19.43 16.25
N HIS A 273 -1.51 19.30 17.38
CA HIS A 273 -1.05 20.40 18.19
C HIS A 273 0.47 20.37 18.39
N MET A 274 1.13 21.50 18.16
CA MET A 274 2.56 21.68 18.40
C MET A 274 2.81 22.35 19.76
N ASN A 275 3.21 21.58 20.76
CA ASN A 275 3.39 22.07 22.14
C ASN A 275 4.41 23.22 22.26
N ALA A 276 5.47 23.23 21.43
CA ALA A 276 6.54 24.21 21.55
C ALA A 276 6.10 25.65 21.21
N PHE A 277 5.12 25.79 20.33
CA PHE A 277 4.59 27.11 19.90
C PHE A 277 3.15 27.33 20.36
N ASP A 278 2.56 26.33 21.06
CA ASP A 278 1.15 26.34 21.44
C ASP A 278 0.25 26.63 20.21
N LEU A 279 0.46 25.86 19.14
CA LEU A 279 -0.08 26.10 17.82
C LEU A 279 -0.80 24.86 17.27
N ASP A 280 -2.04 25.04 16.83
CA ASP A 280 -2.77 24.02 16.10
C ASP A 280 -2.31 23.98 14.65
N LEU A 281 -2.12 22.77 14.14
CA LEU A 281 -1.63 22.50 12.80
C LEU A 281 -2.51 21.46 12.11
N TYR A 282 -2.43 21.44 10.80
CA TYR A 282 -3.06 20.43 9.96
C TYR A 282 -2.00 19.49 9.39
N LEU A 283 -2.33 18.20 9.25
CA LEU A 283 -1.62 17.32 8.33
C LEU A 283 -2.05 17.68 6.91
N ARG A 284 -1.10 17.82 5.99
CA ARG A 284 -1.38 18.26 4.61
C ARG A 284 -2.36 17.33 3.91
N ILE A 285 -3.24 17.91 3.13
CA ILE A 285 -4.14 17.23 2.20
C ILE A 285 -3.56 17.16 0.78
N ALA A 286 -2.60 18.05 0.46
CA ALA A 286 -1.84 18.15 -0.78
C ALA A 286 -0.59 19.02 -0.57
N PRO A 287 0.51 18.86 -1.33
CA PRO A 287 1.69 19.71 -1.35
C PRO A 287 1.56 20.89 -2.35
N GLU A 288 0.51 20.98 -3.14
CA GLU A 288 0.30 21.88 -4.29
C GLU A 288 0.77 23.32 -4.05
N LEU A 289 0.28 23.97 -2.98
CA LEU A 289 0.57 25.38 -2.72
C LEU A 289 2.06 25.64 -2.43
N PHE A 290 2.77 24.67 -1.85
CA PHE A 290 4.21 24.75 -1.62
C PHE A 290 5.01 24.49 -2.90
N LEU A 291 4.59 23.55 -3.74
CA LEU A 291 5.24 23.27 -5.02
C LEU A 291 5.09 24.47 -5.99
N LYS A 292 3.93 25.13 -6.01
CA LYS A 292 3.74 26.40 -6.74
C LYS A 292 4.65 27.51 -6.22
N ARG A 293 4.91 27.59 -4.91
CA ARG A 293 5.90 28.52 -4.33
C ARG A 293 7.35 28.20 -4.80
N CYS A 294 7.67 26.92 -5.08
CA CYS A 294 8.95 26.55 -5.69
C CYS A 294 9.08 27.14 -7.11
N LEU A 295 8.00 27.14 -7.91
CA LEU A 295 7.99 27.81 -9.22
C LEU A 295 8.23 29.34 -9.10
N VAL A 296 7.60 29.99 -8.12
CA VAL A 296 7.85 31.40 -7.81
C VAL A 296 9.32 31.64 -7.46
N GLY A 297 9.93 30.68 -6.72
CA GLY A 297 11.34 30.69 -6.34
C GLY A 297 12.32 30.39 -7.47
N GLY A 298 11.83 30.11 -8.70
CA GLY A 298 12.67 29.88 -9.88
C GLY A 298 13.09 28.41 -10.09
N ILE A 299 12.37 27.44 -9.48
CA ILE A 299 12.56 26.01 -9.80
C ILE A 299 11.56 25.67 -10.91
N ASP A 300 12.02 25.65 -12.17
CA ASP A 300 11.15 25.53 -13.33
C ASP A 300 10.43 24.18 -13.46
N ARG A 301 11.00 23.12 -12.92
CA ARG A 301 10.41 21.76 -12.93
C ARG A 301 10.63 21.11 -11.59
N VAL A 302 9.53 20.86 -10.87
CA VAL A 302 9.56 20.37 -9.50
C VAL A 302 8.57 19.23 -9.34
N PHE A 303 8.93 18.20 -8.58
CA PHE A 303 7.99 17.15 -8.15
C PHE A 303 8.25 16.73 -6.73
N GLU A 304 7.23 16.15 -6.10
CA GLU A 304 7.33 15.51 -4.80
C GLU A 304 6.56 14.19 -4.84
N ILE A 305 7.22 13.11 -4.39
CA ILE A 305 6.53 11.87 -4.03
C ILE A 305 6.24 11.95 -2.54
N ASN A 306 4.99 12.05 -2.18
CA ASN A 306 4.58 12.53 -0.87
C ASN A 306 3.52 11.64 -0.21
N ARG A 307 3.31 11.87 1.10
CA ARG A 307 2.19 11.36 1.88
C ARG A 307 1.18 12.48 2.10
N ASP A 308 -0.06 12.20 1.74
CA ASP A 308 -1.20 13.05 2.02
C ASP A 308 -2.16 12.37 2.98
N PHE A 309 -2.90 13.18 3.74
CA PHE A 309 -3.75 12.76 4.84
C PHE A 309 -5.13 13.39 4.66
N ARG A 310 -6.16 12.56 4.41
CA ARG A 310 -7.55 13.00 4.25
C ARG A 310 -8.42 12.26 5.25
N ASN A 311 -9.13 13.01 6.10
CA ASN A 311 -9.96 12.47 7.20
C ASN A 311 -11.38 12.15 6.71
N GLU A 312 -11.46 11.24 5.76
CA GLU A 312 -12.67 10.83 5.05
C GLU A 312 -12.94 9.35 5.21
N GLY A 313 -13.81 8.79 4.36
CA GLY A 313 -14.15 7.38 4.34
C GLY A 313 -12.98 6.45 4.00
N VAL A 314 -13.13 5.17 4.34
CA VAL A 314 -12.15 4.12 4.02
C VAL A 314 -12.86 3.01 3.26
N ASP A 315 -12.50 2.82 1.98
CA ASP A 315 -13.10 1.83 1.09
C ASP A 315 -12.05 1.04 0.28
N ALA A 316 -12.41 0.53 -0.88
CA ALA A 316 -11.50 -0.22 -1.77
C ALA A 316 -10.50 0.67 -2.52
N THR A 317 -10.78 1.96 -2.64
CA THR A 317 -10.01 2.96 -3.41
C THR A 317 -9.51 4.14 -2.57
N HIS A 318 -10.00 4.28 -1.32
CA HIS A 318 -9.68 5.37 -0.41
C HIS A 318 -9.04 4.88 0.89
N ALA A 319 -7.98 5.56 1.31
CA ALA A 319 -7.30 5.38 2.60
C ALA A 319 -7.01 6.76 3.22
N PRO A 320 -7.06 6.90 4.56
CA PRO A 320 -6.85 8.20 5.21
C PRO A 320 -5.42 8.71 5.11
N GLU A 321 -4.49 7.83 4.80
CA GLU A 321 -3.08 8.10 4.50
C GLU A 321 -2.71 7.35 3.23
N PHE A 322 -2.24 8.07 2.22
CA PHE A 322 -1.90 7.49 0.91
C PHE A 322 -0.70 8.19 0.29
N THR A 323 -0.17 7.64 -0.79
CA THR A 323 0.98 8.21 -1.49
C THR A 323 0.55 8.85 -2.81
N MET A 324 0.89 10.12 -3.00
CA MET A 324 0.75 10.82 -4.27
C MET A 324 2.11 11.20 -4.86
N VAL A 325 2.12 11.47 -6.14
CA VAL A 325 3.13 12.29 -6.80
C VAL A 325 2.45 13.52 -7.35
N GLU A 326 3.00 14.68 -7.04
CA GLU A 326 2.63 15.94 -7.68
C GLU A 326 3.84 16.54 -8.39
N ALA A 327 3.60 17.14 -9.55
CA ALA A 327 4.65 17.74 -10.36
C ALA A 327 4.16 18.99 -11.08
N TYR A 328 5.02 20.00 -11.14
CA TYR A 328 4.72 21.31 -11.73
C TYR A 328 5.84 21.71 -12.67
N GLN A 329 5.45 22.21 -13.86
CA GLN A 329 6.38 22.65 -14.89
C GLN A 329 6.07 24.08 -15.33
N ALA A 330 7.01 24.99 -15.10
CA ALA A 330 6.96 26.35 -15.62
C ALA A 330 6.91 26.33 -17.16
N TYR A 331 6.14 27.27 -17.73
CA TYR A 331 5.89 27.40 -19.17
C TYR A 331 5.24 26.17 -19.82
N GLY A 332 4.76 25.22 -18.99
CA GLY A 332 3.89 24.13 -19.38
C GLY A 332 2.41 24.51 -19.34
N ASN A 333 1.57 23.60 -19.75
CA ASN A 333 0.11 23.69 -19.67
C ASN A 333 -0.50 22.28 -19.56
N TYR A 334 -1.82 22.19 -19.47
CA TYR A 334 -2.52 20.91 -19.30
C TYR A 334 -2.25 19.88 -20.43
N ASP A 335 -1.89 20.32 -21.65
CA ASP A 335 -1.54 19.40 -22.75
C ASP A 335 -0.14 18.78 -22.53
N THR A 336 0.86 19.61 -22.15
CA THR A 336 2.22 19.12 -21.88
C THR A 336 2.25 18.19 -20.67
N ILE A 337 1.49 18.47 -19.64
CA ILE A 337 1.37 17.63 -18.44
C ILE A 337 0.56 16.37 -18.74
N GLY A 338 -0.44 16.42 -19.61
CA GLY A 338 -1.16 15.23 -20.09
C GLY A 338 -0.25 14.25 -20.84
N ALA A 339 0.64 14.79 -21.67
CA ALA A 339 1.66 13.96 -22.34
C ALA A 339 2.64 13.31 -21.33
N LEU A 340 3.05 14.06 -20.31
CA LEU A 340 3.94 13.57 -19.25
C LEU A 340 3.29 12.46 -18.42
N VAL A 341 2.02 12.62 -18.00
CA VAL A 341 1.34 11.58 -17.20
C VAL A 341 1.15 10.30 -18.00
N LYS A 342 0.82 10.40 -19.30
CA LYS A 342 0.76 9.23 -20.18
C LYS A 342 2.10 8.49 -20.21
N GLN A 343 3.21 9.20 -20.35
CA GLN A 343 4.55 8.62 -20.33
C GLN A 343 4.87 8.00 -18.96
N LEU A 344 4.60 8.68 -17.84
CA LEU A 344 4.82 8.14 -16.49
C LEU A 344 4.13 6.79 -16.29
N VAL A 345 2.88 6.66 -16.72
CA VAL A 345 2.11 5.41 -16.61
C VAL A 345 2.68 4.32 -17.52
N GLN A 346 2.98 4.66 -18.78
CA GLN A 346 3.52 3.71 -19.75
C GLN A 346 4.93 3.23 -19.38
N ASP A 347 5.83 4.13 -18.97
CA ASP A 347 7.18 3.78 -18.50
C ASP A 347 7.09 2.88 -17.25
N THR A 348 6.19 3.20 -16.30
CA THR A 348 5.97 2.38 -15.11
C THR A 348 5.50 0.97 -15.48
N ALA A 349 4.56 0.84 -16.42
CA ALA A 349 4.11 -0.47 -16.89
C ALA A 349 5.27 -1.28 -17.49
N MET A 350 6.12 -0.64 -18.31
CA MET A 350 7.30 -1.27 -18.92
C MET A 350 8.36 -1.66 -17.88
N ASP A 351 8.70 -0.77 -16.96
CA ASP A 351 9.78 -1.00 -15.98
C ASP A 351 9.39 -2.05 -14.93
N VAL A 352 8.09 -2.13 -14.57
CA VAL A 352 7.59 -3.09 -13.58
C VAL A 352 7.27 -4.45 -14.21
N PHE A 353 6.57 -4.47 -15.35
CA PHE A 353 6.00 -5.68 -15.95
C PHE A 353 6.63 -6.08 -17.29
N GLY A 354 7.45 -5.22 -17.90
CA GLY A 354 8.09 -5.46 -19.20
C GLY A 354 7.14 -5.32 -20.40
N THR A 355 5.94 -4.79 -20.20
CA THR A 355 4.92 -4.62 -21.24
C THR A 355 3.91 -3.55 -20.84
N HIS A 356 3.32 -2.85 -21.85
CA HIS A 356 2.17 -1.96 -21.61
C HIS A 356 0.86 -2.73 -21.41
N LYS A 357 0.78 -3.97 -21.91
CA LYS A 357 -0.38 -4.85 -21.73
C LYS A 357 -0.17 -5.74 -20.53
N VAL A 358 -0.68 -5.28 -19.38
CA VAL A 358 -0.50 -5.94 -18.08
C VAL A 358 -1.55 -7.01 -17.83
N THR A 359 -1.18 -8.05 -17.07
CA THR A 359 -2.12 -9.06 -16.57
C THR A 359 -2.51 -8.71 -15.14
N LEU A 360 -3.80 -8.53 -14.89
CA LEU A 360 -4.35 -8.18 -13.59
C LEU A 360 -4.44 -9.41 -12.66
N LEU A 361 -4.66 -9.17 -11.36
CA LEU A 361 -4.75 -10.25 -10.36
C LEU A 361 -5.88 -11.25 -10.60
N ASP A 362 -6.95 -10.85 -11.30
CA ASP A 362 -8.07 -11.70 -11.71
C ASP A 362 -7.78 -12.50 -12.99
N GLY A 363 -6.62 -12.28 -13.62
CA GLY A 363 -6.20 -12.93 -14.87
C GLY A 363 -6.64 -12.21 -16.14
N SER A 364 -7.40 -11.13 -16.05
CA SER A 364 -7.75 -10.29 -17.21
C SER A 364 -6.54 -9.47 -17.66
N GLU A 365 -6.57 -8.99 -18.90
CA GLU A 365 -5.53 -8.14 -19.47
C GLU A 365 -6.02 -6.71 -19.63
N TYR A 366 -5.13 -5.74 -19.39
CA TYR A 366 -5.40 -4.32 -19.60
C TYR A 366 -4.22 -3.66 -20.32
N ASP A 367 -4.52 -2.85 -21.35
CA ASP A 367 -3.51 -2.24 -22.22
C ASP A 367 -3.40 -0.73 -21.99
N PHE A 368 -2.24 -0.29 -21.50
CA PHE A 368 -1.87 1.13 -21.35
C PHE A 368 -1.15 1.68 -22.58
N GLY A 369 -0.95 0.86 -23.61
CA GLY A 369 -0.27 1.26 -24.85
C GLY A 369 -1.15 2.13 -25.75
N GLY A 370 -0.59 2.53 -26.89
CA GLY A 370 -1.31 3.26 -27.94
C GLY A 370 -1.73 4.68 -27.57
N GLU A 371 -2.71 5.19 -28.32
CA GLU A 371 -3.30 6.51 -28.08
C GLU A 371 -4.48 6.40 -27.11
N TRP A 372 -4.58 7.37 -26.19
CA TRP A 372 -5.65 7.44 -25.20
C TRP A 372 -6.78 8.36 -25.67
N LYS A 373 -7.99 8.06 -25.25
CA LYS A 373 -9.17 8.84 -25.59
C LYS A 373 -9.18 10.19 -24.88
N THR A 374 -9.83 11.17 -25.49
CA THR A 374 -10.14 12.46 -24.88
C THR A 374 -11.59 12.80 -25.15
N ILE A 375 -12.32 13.16 -24.11
CA ILE A 375 -13.71 13.59 -24.18
C ILE A 375 -13.89 14.92 -23.43
N SER A 376 -14.84 15.75 -23.84
CA SER A 376 -15.26 16.95 -23.13
C SER A 376 -16.38 16.60 -22.14
N MET A 377 -16.30 17.09 -20.89
CA MET A 377 -17.34 16.85 -19.88
C MET A 377 -18.70 17.39 -20.37
N TYR A 378 -18.74 18.64 -20.81
CA TYR A 378 -19.99 19.26 -21.28
C TYR A 378 -20.55 18.63 -22.55
N ASP A 379 -19.70 18.30 -23.53
CA ASP A 379 -20.15 17.68 -24.78
C ASP A 379 -20.72 16.28 -24.53
N SER A 380 -20.02 15.46 -23.72
CA SER A 380 -20.47 14.11 -23.38
C SER A 380 -21.73 14.13 -22.50
N LEU A 381 -21.83 15.03 -21.53
CA LEU A 381 -23.05 15.19 -20.71
C LEU A 381 -24.24 15.61 -21.57
N SER A 382 -24.04 16.57 -22.49
CA SER A 382 -25.08 17.01 -23.42
C SER A 382 -25.58 15.86 -24.31
N GLU A 383 -24.66 15.01 -24.79
CA GLU A 383 -25.00 13.82 -25.56
C GLU A 383 -25.82 12.82 -24.72
N ALA A 384 -25.41 12.57 -23.48
CA ALA A 384 -26.10 11.64 -22.57
C ALA A 384 -27.52 12.09 -22.21
N LEU A 385 -27.71 13.38 -22.02
CA LEU A 385 -29.02 13.97 -21.67
C LEU A 385 -29.90 14.22 -22.89
N GLY A 386 -29.33 14.28 -24.10
CA GLY A 386 -30.03 14.63 -25.33
C GLY A 386 -30.45 16.10 -25.43
N GLU A 387 -29.82 16.98 -24.64
CA GLU A 387 -29.99 18.42 -24.66
C GLU A 387 -28.65 19.12 -24.39
N GLU A 388 -28.48 20.34 -24.90
CA GLU A 388 -27.24 21.09 -24.75
C GLU A 388 -27.11 21.65 -23.34
N ILE A 389 -26.02 21.27 -22.64
CA ILE A 389 -25.65 21.83 -21.35
C ILE A 389 -24.54 22.88 -21.58
N VAL A 390 -24.86 24.13 -21.25
CA VAL A 390 -24.00 25.27 -21.51
C VAL A 390 -23.23 25.66 -20.24
N PRO A 391 -21.89 25.82 -20.30
CA PRO A 391 -21.09 26.29 -19.18
C PRO A 391 -21.53 27.67 -18.67
N ASN A 392 -21.38 27.93 -17.37
CA ASN A 392 -21.64 29.24 -16.77
C ASN A 392 -20.46 30.19 -17.02
N GLY A 393 -20.56 31.01 -18.05
CA GLY A 393 -19.56 32.01 -18.44
C GLY A 393 -19.69 33.36 -17.70
N GLY A 394 -20.49 33.41 -16.64
CA GLY A 394 -20.72 34.62 -15.82
C GLY A 394 -22.02 35.38 -16.16
N PRO A 395 -22.21 36.60 -15.63
CA PRO A 395 -23.48 37.32 -15.69
C PRO A 395 -24.04 37.54 -17.10
N ASP A 396 -23.14 37.69 -18.07
CA ASP A 396 -23.53 37.94 -19.48
C ASP A 396 -23.74 36.61 -20.26
N ASN A 397 -23.35 35.48 -19.68
CA ASN A 397 -23.51 34.14 -20.23
C ASN A 397 -23.74 33.14 -19.09
N PRO A 398 -24.92 33.15 -18.45
CA PRO A 398 -25.17 32.36 -17.22
C PRO A 398 -25.22 30.85 -17.40
N GLY A 399 -25.17 30.35 -18.63
CA GLY A 399 -25.21 28.93 -18.92
C GLY A 399 -26.57 28.25 -18.58
N THR A 400 -26.54 26.94 -18.47
CA THR A 400 -27.72 26.15 -18.05
C THR A 400 -28.00 26.41 -16.57
N SER A 401 -29.26 26.73 -16.20
CA SER A 401 -29.55 27.15 -14.82
C SER A 401 -29.42 26.02 -13.79
N VAL A 402 -29.08 26.39 -12.55
CA VAL A 402 -28.98 25.47 -11.41
C VAL A 402 -30.33 24.76 -11.17
N GLU A 403 -31.45 25.48 -11.30
CA GLU A 403 -32.79 24.88 -11.14
C GLU A 403 -33.08 23.80 -12.19
N HIS A 404 -32.64 24.02 -13.45
CA HIS A 404 -32.83 23.04 -14.52
C HIS A 404 -31.95 21.79 -14.28
N LEU A 405 -30.67 21.98 -13.97
CA LEU A 405 -29.74 20.88 -13.65
C LEU A 405 -30.22 20.08 -12.42
N GLY A 406 -30.67 20.80 -11.36
CA GLY A 406 -31.24 20.16 -10.17
C GLY A 406 -32.50 19.33 -10.47
N ALA A 407 -33.38 19.83 -11.36
CA ALA A 407 -34.56 19.06 -11.77
C ALA A 407 -34.19 17.78 -12.58
N ILE A 408 -33.08 17.83 -13.34
CA ILE A 408 -32.53 16.65 -14.02
C ILE A 408 -31.97 15.68 -13.00
N ALA A 409 -31.17 16.14 -12.03
CA ALA A 409 -30.61 15.32 -10.97
C ALA A 409 -31.70 14.61 -10.16
N ASP A 410 -32.74 15.33 -9.73
CA ASP A 410 -33.89 14.80 -9.01
C ASP A 410 -34.62 13.70 -9.83
N LYS A 411 -34.80 13.91 -11.13
CA LYS A 411 -35.45 12.95 -12.03
C LYS A 411 -34.62 11.66 -12.19
N LEU A 412 -33.29 11.79 -12.18
CA LEU A 412 -32.38 10.66 -12.33
C LEU A 412 -32.05 9.97 -11.01
N GLY A 413 -32.42 10.58 -9.86
CA GLY A 413 -32.07 10.10 -8.54
C GLY A 413 -30.60 10.29 -8.18
N VAL A 414 -29.95 11.30 -8.78
CA VAL A 414 -28.58 11.72 -8.47
C VAL A 414 -28.60 12.45 -7.14
N GLU A 415 -27.70 12.10 -6.22
CA GLU A 415 -27.55 12.74 -4.92
C GLU A 415 -27.08 14.19 -5.11
N ARG A 416 -27.57 15.07 -4.25
CA ARG A 416 -27.30 16.51 -4.33
C ARG A 416 -26.61 16.98 -3.06
N ASP A 417 -25.69 17.95 -3.20
CA ASP A 417 -25.01 18.58 -2.08
C ASP A 417 -25.93 19.59 -1.36
N ASP A 418 -25.66 19.83 -0.07
CA ASP A 418 -26.33 20.88 0.70
C ASP A 418 -26.03 22.30 0.15
N VAL A 419 -24.82 22.48 -0.39
CA VAL A 419 -24.37 23.73 -1.05
C VAL A 419 -24.15 23.46 -2.52
N GLU A 420 -25.13 23.80 -3.35
CA GLU A 420 -25.10 23.54 -4.78
C GLU A 420 -24.69 24.77 -5.59
N ASN A 421 -23.99 24.51 -6.68
CA ASN A 421 -23.75 25.46 -7.76
C ASN A 421 -23.83 24.76 -9.11
N HIS A 422 -23.70 25.53 -10.21
CA HIS A 422 -23.76 24.98 -11.56
C HIS A 422 -22.72 23.86 -11.78
N GLY A 423 -21.46 24.10 -11.35
CA GLY A 423 -20.36 23.18 -11.57
C GLY A 423 -20.55 21.85 -10.84
N LYS A 424 -20.90 21.86 -9.56
CA LYS A 424 -21.17 20.64 -8.77
C LYS A 424 -22.25 19.77 -9.40
N LEU A 425 -23.36 20.37 -9.84
CA LEU A 425 -24.43 19.63 -10.51
C LEU A 425 -24.00 19.05 -11.86
N VAL A 426 -23.18 19.76 -12.63
CA VAL A 426 -22.62 19.23 -13.89
C VAL A 426 -21.72 18.02 -13.63
N GLU A 427 -20.84 18.09 -12.62
CA GLU A 427 -19.96 16.99 -12.25
C GLU A 427 -20.75 15.77 -11.76
N HIS A 428 -21.68 15.92 -10.81
CA HIS A 428 -22.50 14.80 -10.32
C HIS A 428 -23.34 14.14 -11.42
N LEU A 429 -23.94 14.95 -12.33
CA LEU A 429 -24.67 14.42 -13.47
C LEU A 429 -23.74 13.67 -14.43
N TRP A 430 -22.53 14.20 -14.67
CA TRP A 430 -21.55 13.57 -15.54
C TRP A 430 -21.06 12.25 -14.94
N GLU A 431 -20.71 12.21 -13.67
CA GLU A 431 -20.29 11.01 -12.92
C GLU A 431 -21.33 9.91 -13.02
N HIS A 432 -22.61 10.24 -12.83
CA HIS A 432 -23.72 9.30 -12.96
C HIS A 432 -23.76 8.58 -14.32
N PHE A 433 -23.35 9.25 -15.40
CA PHE A 433 -23.38 8.67 -16.73
C PHE A 433 -22.09 7.98 -17.15
N TYR A 434 -20.93 8.43 -16.66
CA TYR A 434 -19.65 8.10 -17.25
C TYR A 434 -18.60 7.51 -16.32
N GLU A 435 -18.55 7.86 -15.03
CA GLU A 435 -17.42 7.56 -14.16
C GLU A 435 -17.05 6.07 -14.18
N ASP A 436 -17.99 5.19 -13.87
CA ASP A 436 -17.79 3.74 -13.80
C ASP A 436 -17.72 3.05 -15.18
N LYS A 437 -17.98 3.78 -16.28
CA LYS A 437 -18.02 3.25 -17.66
C LYS A 437 -16.76 3.54 -18.45
N LEU A 438 -15.89 4.44 -17.98
CA LEU A 438 -14.63 4.76 -18.63
C LEU A 438 -13.58 3.69 -18.32
N PHE A 439 -13.67 2.56 -19.00
CA PHE A 439 -12.76 1.44 -18.77
C PHE A 439 -11.39 1.66 -19.43
N GLU A 440 -11.34 2.14 -20.67
CA GLU A 440 -10.08 2.45 -21.38
C GLU A 440 -9.48 3.78 -20.89
N PRO A 441 -8.13 3.98 -20.95
CA PRO A 441 -7.52 5.23 -20.53
C PRO A 441 -8.13 6.43 -21.28
N THR A 442 -8.79 7.33 -20.56
CA THR A 442 -9.54 8.45 -21.13
C THR A 442 -9.30 9.73 -20.36
N PHE A 443 -8.82 10.77 -21.04
CA PHE A 443 -8.78 12.13 -20.52
C PHE A 443 -10.17 12.77 -20.64
N VAL A 444 -10.75 13.18 -19.53
CA VAL A 444 -11.95 13.99 -19.46
C VAL A 444 -11.52 15.44 -19.30
N ARG A 445 -12.00 16.35 -20.12
CA ARG A 445 -11.60 17.76 -20.16
C ARG A 445 -12.80 18.69 -20.04
N ASP A 446 -12.50 19.98 -19.96
CA ASP A 446 -13.50 21.06 -19.93
C ASP A 446 -14.36 21.06 -18.67
N PHE A 447 -13.71 21.04 -17.51
CA PHE A 447 -14.37 21.10 -16.20
C PHE A 447 -14.97 22.48 -15.91
N PRO A 448 -15.99 22.56 -15.05
CA PRO A 448 -16.57 23.83 -14.60
C PRO A 448 -15.56 24.69 -13.83
N VAL A 449 -15.67 26.01 -13.98
CA VAL A 449 -14.82 26.95 -13.25
C VAL A 449 -15.11 26.96 -11.74
N GLU A 450 -16.35 26.68 -11.35
CA GLU A 450 -16.84 26.74 -9.97
C GLU A 450 -16.22 25.67 -9.08
N THR A 451 -15.89 24.51 -9.63
CA THR A 451 -15.33 23.37 -8.89
C THR A 451 -13.80 23.28 -8.95
N SER A 452 -13.15 24.25 -9.64
CA SER A 452 -11.72 24.19 -9.93
C SER A 452 -11.00 25.50 -9.53
N PRO A 453 -10.88 25.82 -8.23
CA PRO A 453 -10.43 27.13 -7.76
C PRO A 453 -8.96 27.45 -8.05
N LEU A 454 -8.10 26.44 -8.24
CA LEU A 454 -6.65 26.58 -8.46
C LEU A 454 -6.25 26.47 -9.94
N VAL A 455 -7.25 26.30 -10.84
CA VAL A 455 -7.05 26.03 -12.25
C VAL A 455 -7.31 27.28 -13.09
N LYS A 456 -6.51 27.49 -14.14
CA LYS A 456 -6.66 28.60 -15.06
C LYS A 456 -7.91 28.48 -15.92
N GLY A 457 -8.64 29.56 -16.10
CA GLY A 457 -9.77 29.60 -17.04
C GLY A 457 -9.32 29.21 -18.46
N HIS A 458 -10.18 28.48 -19.17
CA HIS A 458 -9.89 28.04 -20.52
C HIS A 458 -9.68 29.24 -21.48
N ARG A 459 -8.63 29.14 -22.31
CA ARG A 459 -8.18 30.25 -23.20
C ARG A 459 -9.21 30.70 -24.23
N SER A 460 -10.24 29.88 -24.52
CA SER A 460 -11.24 30.17 -25.56
C SER A 460 -12.67 29.77 -25.21
N LYS A 461 -12.92 29.15 -24.08
CA LYS A 461 -14.25 28.66 -23.65
C LYS A 461 -14.61 29.30 -22.31
N PRO A 462 -15.44 30.37 -22.25
CA PRO A 462 -15.90 30.93 -21.00
C PRO A 462 -16.65 29.92 -20.14
N GLY A 463 -16.47 29.97 -18.82
CA GLY A 463 -17.15 29.07 -17.86
C GLY A 463 -16.48 27.71 -17.63
N VAL A 464 -15.45 27.38 -18.39
CA VAL A 464 -14.66 26.17 -18.19
C VAL A 464 -13.21 26.50 -17.84
N VAL A 465 -12.49 25.51 -17.31
CA VAL A 465 -11.07 25.58 -16.98
C VAL A 465 -10.24 24.63 -17.82
N GLU A 466 -8.93 24.90 -17.94
CA GLU A 466 -7.95 24.01 -18.56
C GLU A 466 -7.53 22.91 -17.59
N LYS A 467 -8.43 21.97 -17.34
CA LYS A 467 -8.25 20.78 -16.49
C LYS A 467 -8.53 19.52 -17.31
N TRP A 468 -7.86 18.45 -16.95
CA TRP A 468 -8.24 17.09 -17.32
C TRP A 468 -8.15 16.19 -16.09
N ASP A 469 -9.04 15.21 -16.02
CA ASP A 469 -8.90 14.04 -15.16
C ASP A 469 -8.72 12.81 -16.04
N LEU A 470 -7.79 11.95 -15.66
CA LEU A 470 -7.51 10.69 -16.36
C LEU A 470 -8.26 9.56 -15.68
N TYR A 471 -9.24 9.01 -16.39
CA TYR A 471 -9.97 7.82 -15.96
C TYR A 471 -9.38 6.55 -16.55
N VAL A 472 -9.26 5.52 -15.73
CA VAL A 472 -8.75 4.20 -16.06
C VAL A 472 -9.55 3.16 -15.29
N ARG A 473 -10.12 2.18 -15.99
CA ARG A 473 -10.87 1.09 -15.35
C ARG A 473 -12.04 1.53 -14.45
N GLY A 474 -12.68 2.65 -14.78
CA GLY A 474 -13.81 3.19 -14.04
C GLY A 474 -13.47 3.99 -12.79
N PHE A 475 -12.25 4.46 -12.65
CA PHE A 475 -11.87 5.38 -11.58
C PHE A 475 -10.85 6.42 -12.05
N GLU A 476 -10.83 7.57 -11.40
CA GLU A 476 -9.85 8.63 -11.61
C GLU A 476 -8.46 8.19 -11.11
N LEU A 477 -7.47 8.20 -12.02
CA LEU A 477 -6.08 7.87 -11.72
C LEU A 477 -5.25 9.13 -11.42
N ALA A 478 -5.45 10.18 -12.19
CA ALA A 478 -4.66 11.40 -12.12
C ALA A 478 -5.48 12.61 -12.56
N THR A 479 -5.10 13.77 -12.08
CA THR A 479 -5.61 15.08 -12.50
C THR A 479 -4.48 15.96 -12.99
N GLY A 480 -4.77 16.94 -13.84
CA GLY A 480 -3.77 17.93 -14.25
C GLY A 480 -4.39 19.12 -14.94
N TYR A 481 -3.68 20.25 -14.84
CA TYR A 481 -4.21 21.53 -15.28
C TYR A 481 -3.15 22.49 -15.81
N SER A 482 -3.65 23.55 -16.48
CA SER A 482 -2.93 24.83 -16.58
C SER A 482 -3.16 25.59 -15.28
N GLU A 483 -2.09 25.96 -14.59
CA GLU A 483 -2.15 26.54 -13.25
C GLU A 483 -2.68 27.98 -13.25
N LEU A 484 -3.57 28.29 -12.33
CA LEU A 484 -3.94 29.68 -12.05
C LEU A 484 -2.75 30.41 -11.42
N ASN A 485 -2.32 31.50 -12.06
CA ASN A 485 -1.17 32.30 -11.62
C ASN A 485 -1.48 33.79 -11.50
N ASP A 486 -2.76 34.16 -11.60
CA ASP A 486 -3.23 35.52 -11.36
C ASP A 486 -3.65 35.68 -9.89
N PRO A 487 -2.92 36.48 -9.07
CA PRO A 487 -3.21 36.60 -7.63
C PRO A 487 -4.56 37.27 -7.35
N VAL A 488 -5.08 38.11 -8.27
CA VAL A 488 -6.38 38.75 -8.09
C VAL A 488 -7.50 37.75 -8.27
N VAL A 489 -7.48 36.99 -9.37
CA VAL A 489 -8.45 35.92 -9.63
C VAL A 489 -8.36 34.83 -8.57
N GLN A 490 -7.14 34.48 -8.13
CA GLN A 490 -6.97 33.48 -7.07
C GLN A 490 -7.61 33.93 -5.75
N ARG A 491 -7.46 35.22 -5.38
CA ARG A 491 -8.12 35.74 -4.19
C ARG A 491 -9.64 35.69 -4.32
N GLU A 492 -10.19 36.06 -5.49
CA GLU A 492 -11.63 35.99 -5.73
C GLU A 492 -12.17 34.54 -5.50
N ARG A 493 -11.45 33.55 -6.00
CA ARG A 493 -11.83 32.13 -5.83
C ARG A 493 -11.69 31.63 -4.39
N PHE A 494 -10.63 31.99 -3.68
CA PHE A 494 -10.48 31.68 -2.26
C PHE A 494 -11.56 32.32 -1.40
N VAL A 495 -11.97 33.57 -1.71
CA VAL A 495 -13.10 34.21 -1.01
C VAL A 495 -14.41 33.46 -1.29
N ALA A 496 -14.61 32.92 -2.49
CA ALA A 496 -15.79 32.12 -2.79
C ALA A 496 -15.77 30.79 -1.97
N GLN A 497 -14.66 30.05 -1.96
CA GLN A 497 -14.51 28.85 -1.14
C GLN A 497 -14.69 29.10 0.35
N ALA A 498 -14.10 30.17 0.90
CA ALA A 498 -14.26 30.50 2.30
C ALA A 498 -15.72 30.82 2.69
N LYS A 499 -16.54 31.30 1.74
CA LYS A 499 -17.99 31.45 1.95
C LYS A 499 -18.71 30.13 1.96
N ASP A 500 -18.31 29.17 1.13
CA ASP A 500 -18.86 27.83 1.12
C ASP A 500 -18.51 27.09 2.42
N ALA A 501 -17.27 27.25 2.94
CA ALA A 501 -16.87 26.77 4.26
C ALA A 501 -17.75 27.33 5.39
N LEU A 502 -18.01 28.64 5.37
CA LEU A 502 -18.92 29.29 6.33
C LEU A 502 -20.37 28.83 6.19
N ALA A 503 -20.77 28.35 5.02
CA ALA A 503 -22.09 27.75 4.77
C ALA A 503 -22.19 26.29 5.21
N GLY A 504 -21.07 25.66 5.64
CA GLY A 504 -21.04 24.30 6.18
C GLY A 504 -20.31 23.28 5.31
N ASP A 505 -19.66 23.70 4.24
CA ASP A 505 -18.81 22.81 3.43
C ASP A 505 -17.49 22.54 4.17
N GLU A 506 -17.36 21.33 4.76
CA GLU A 506 -16.18 20.93 5.55
C GLU A 506 -14.93 20.62 4.70
N GLU A 507 -15.06 20.57 3.38
CA GLU A 507 -13.96 20.33 2.43
C GLU A 507 -13.40 21.64 1.87
N ALA A 508 -14.11 22.75 2.04
CA ALA A 508 -13.68 24.04 1.57
C ALA A 508 -12.54 24.61 2.44
N CYS A 509 -11.55 25.21 1.79
CA CYS A 509 -10.33 25.70 2.43
C CYS A 509 -10.45 27.17 2.87
N ASP A 510 -9.68 27.51 3.92
CA ASP A 510 -9.45 28.90 4.33
C ASP A 510 -8.55 29.65 3.33
N ILE A 511 -8.53 31.00 3.45
CA ILE A 511 -7.69 31.82 2.60
C ILE A 511 -6.22 31.72 3.02
N ASP A 512 -5.35 31.19 2.16
CA ASP A 512 -3.89 31.19 2.35
C ASP A 512 -3.30 32.53 1.83
N GLU A 513 -3.16 33.50 2.74
CA GLU A 513 -2.59 34.84 2.43
C GLU A 513 -1.11 34.74 2.04
N ASP A 514 -0.34 33.82 2.62
CA ASP A 514 1.08 33.62 2.30
C ASP A 514 1.24 33.10 0.87
N PHE A 515 0.32 32.25 0.41
CA PHE A 515 0.31 31.79 -0.97
C PHE A 515 -0.08 32.92 -1.94
N LEU A 516 -1.07 33.74 -1.58
CA LEU A 516 -1.45 34.89 -2.38
C LEU A 516 -0.31 35.94 -2.48
N GLU A 517 0.45 36.16 -1.40
CA GLU A 517 1.64 36.98 -1.41
C GLU A 517 2.70 36.39 -2.37
N ALA A 518 2.95 35.10 -2.30
CA ALA A 518 3.87 34.41 -3.20
C ALA A 518 3.46 34.55 -4.67
N LEU A 519 2.18 34.36 -5.01
CA LEU A 519 1.67 34.63 -6.37
C LEU A 519 1.88 36.07 -6.79
N GLY A 520 1.75 37.02 -5.85
CA GLY A 520 1.99 38.45 -6.07
C GLY A 520 3.45 38.80 -6.42
N VAL A 521 4.41 37.97 -6.00
CA VAL A 521 5.82 38.08 -6.44
C VAL A 521 5.96 37.69 -7.91
N GLY A 522 5.11 36.81 -8.43
CA GLY A 522 5.02 36.40 -9.82
C GLY A 522 5.32 34.93 -10.02
N MET A 523 4.30 34.11 -10.30
CA MET A 523 4.43 32.74 -10.73
C MET A 523 4.38 32.66 -12.27
N PRO A 524 5.33 32.00 -12.95
CA PRO A 524 5.26 31.80 -14.39
C PRO A 524 4.00 31.02 -14.76
N PRO A 525 3.51 31.09 -16.01
CA PRO A 525 2.54 30.14 -16.51
C PRO A 525 3.08 28.73 -16.31
N ALA A 526 2.25 27.81 -15.84
CA ALA A 526 2.71 26.47 -15.52
C ALA A 526 1.62 25.42 -15.79
N GLY A 527 2.04 24.18 -15.98
CA GLY A 527 1.19 23.02 -15.94
C GLY A 527 1.53 22.17 -14.72
N GLY A 528 0.52 21.63 -14.05
CA GLY A 528 0.68 20.75 -12.91
C GLY A 528 -0.12 19.45 -13.03
N LEU A 529 0.33 18.41 -12.34
CA LEU A 529 -0.35 17.12 -12.23
C LEU A 529 -0.31 16.58 -10.82
N GLY A 530 -1.36 15.86 -10.45
CA GLY A 530 -1.42 15.02 -9.26
C GLY A 530 -1.80 13.60 -9.69
N MET A 531 -1.07 12.58 -9.18
CA MET A 531 -1.38 11.17 -9.45
C MET A 531 -1.20 10.33 -8.19
N GLY A 532 -2.23 9.57 -7.82
CA GLY A 532 -2.14 8.62 -6.71
C GLY A 532 -1.26 7.42 -7.07
N ILE A 533 -0.15 7.20 -6.36
CA ILE A 533 0.72 6.03 -6.59
C ILE A 533 -0.01 4.74 -6.21
N ASP A 534 -0.83 4.77 -5.17
CA ASP A 534 -1.67 3.63 -4.80
C ASP A 534 -2.68 3.31 -5.91
N ARG A 535 -3.34 4.33 -6.47
CA ARG A 535 -4.26 4.19 -7.63
C ARG A 535 -3.54 3.71 -8.89
N LEU A 536 -2.30 4.17 -9.14
CA LEU A 536 -1.47 3.65 -10.25
C LEU A 536 -1.22 2.15 -10.09
N LEU A 537 -0.90 1.68 -8.88
CA LEU A 537 -0.73 0.25 -8.62
C LEU A 537 -2.05 -0.52 -8.76
N ILE A 538 -3.18 0.04 -8.32
CA ILE A 538 -4.52 -0.54 -8.55
C ILE A 538 -4.77 -0.68 -10.06
N ALA A 539 -4.48 0.36 -10.84
CA ALA A 539 -4.66 0.35 -12.29
C ALA A 539 -3.82 -0.74 -12.97
N LEU A 540 -2.54 -0.86 -12.58
CA LEU A 540 -1.57 -1.79 -13.18
C LEU A 540 -1.73 -3.25 -12.72
N THR A 541 -2.40 -3.52 -11.58
CA THR A 541 -2.45 -4.86 -10.99
C THR A 541 -3.84 -5.42 -10.77
N GLY A 542 -4.86 -4.58 -10.67
CA GLY A 542 -6.22 -5.00 -10.27
C GLY A 542 -6.38 -5.24 -8.77
N ALA A 543 -5.43 -4.80 -7.95
CA ALA A 543 -5.49 -4.87 -6.50
C ALA A 543 -6.46 -3.83 -5.91
N THR A 544 -6.79 -3.95 -4.63
CA THR A 544 -7.43 -2.91 -3.83
C THR A 544 -6.38 -2.00 -3.19
N ILE A 545 -6.78 -0.80 -2.71
CA ILE A 545 -5.84 0.12 -2.05
C ILE A 545 -5.19 -0.51 -0.81
N ARG A 546 -5.90 -1.36 -0.07
CA ARG A 546 -5.36 -2.07 1.09
C ARG A 546 -4.25 -3.05 0.73
N GLU A 547 -4.28 -3.60 -0.49
CA GLU A 547 -3.25 -4.51 -0.98
C GLU A 547 -2.03 -3.77 -1.54
N THR A 548 -2.18 -2.51 -1.96
CA THR A 548 -1.04 -1.68 -2.41
C THR A 548 -0.25 -1.07 -1.25
N ILE A 549 -0.90 -0.85 -0.10
CA ILE A 549 -0.27 -0.31 1.11
C ILE A 549 0.30 -1.46 1.95
N THR A 550 1.60 -1.45 2.23
CA THR A 550 2.30 -2.55 2.91
C THR A 550 1.72 -2.85 4.30
N PHE A 551 1.32 -1.83 5.06
CA PHE A 551 0.67 -1.91 6.37
C PHE A 551 -0.51 -0.93 6.40
N PRO A 552 -1.68 -1.31 5.87
CA PRO A 552 -2.85 -0.44 5.86
C PRO A 552 -3.37 -0.18 7.27
N LEU A 553 -3.93 1.01 7.49
CA LEU A 553 -4.61 1.32 8.73
C LEU A 553 -5.87 0.45 8.85
N VAL A 554 -6.01 -0.22 10.00
CA VAL A 554 -7.16 -1.07 10.30
C VAL A 554 -7.72 -0.73 11.68
N LYS A 555 -9.04 -0.82 11.82
CA LYS A 555 -9.69 -0.63 13.13
C LYS A 555 -9.15 -1.68 14.12
N PRO A 556 -8.66 -1.27 15.31
CA PRO A 556 -8.25 -2.21 16.35
C PRO A 556 -9.38 -3.21 16.68
N LEU A 557 -9.01 -4.45 17.00
CA LEU A 557 -9.94 -5.40 17.63
C LEU A 557 -10.08 -4.99 19.09
N ASN A 558 -11.31 -4.82 19.56
CA ASN A 558 -11.62 -4.53 20.98
C ASN A 558 -11.22 -5.70 21.86
#